data_cb210fcfa5d1b23b59264d2be9c4e469
#
_entry.id   cb210fcfa5d1b23b59264d2be9c4e469
#
_cell.length_a   1.000
_cell.length_b   1.000
_cell.length_c   1.000
_cell.angle_alpha   90.00
_cell.angle_beta   90.00
_cell.angle_gamma   90.00
#
_symmetry.space_group_name_H-M   'P 1'
#
loop_
_entity.id
_entity.type
_entity.pdbx_description
1 polymer ?
#
loop_
_entity_poly.entity_id
_entity_poly.type
_entity_poly.pdbx_seq_one_letter_code
_entity_poly.pdbx_strand_id
1 'polypeptide(L)'
;MTKNAVPEGPSRPVARWRRAGRLLNPVAAGRQVCRPSRPDRVHDPVVRRIQLLRMVVGFAAIVWILVAYRLASDPAAVASRRFDQVADLVALLAVTFPVTVGAFVVASRPHLRRLYLRRSLKPLGALLALGGAVAYVALLASGALTEGEFWSVPDRDRPGADDDLTLAYHLVLSAVTVWVVVFLFYGTGLALAYMFRTADVHEILPPVIAIALTWENAVQDLVTNPYAGAPAAVRFVATFGGPLSITAVSVWETRRLRTRHGRTLRRALGR
;
A
#
# COMPACT_ATOMS: atom_id res chain seq x y z
N MET A 1 -37.02 -42.01 -0.52
CA MET A 1 -36.95 -40.56 -0.72
C MET A 1 -36.21 -39.96 0.47
N THR A 2 -34.89 -39.87 0.39
CA THR A 2 -34.01 -39.24 1.41
C THR A 2 -33.86 -37.77 1.09
N LYS A 3 -34.47 -36.91 1.92
CA LYS A 3 -34.27 -35.46 1.89
C LYS A 3 -32.81 -35.15 2.18
N ASN A 4 -32.03 -34.69 1.19
CA ASN A 4 -30.74 -34.11 1.39
C ASN A 4 -30.90 -32.81 2.20
N ALA A 5 -30.55 -32.86 3.47
CA ALA A 5 -30.45 -31.68 4.31
C ALA A 5 -29.33 -30.79 3.77
N VAL A 6 -29.69 -29.62 3.26
CA VAL A 6 -28.73 -28.57 2.91
C VAL A 6 -28.04 -28.14 4.22
N PRO A 7 -26.71 -28.17 4.31
CA PRO A 7 -26.03 -27.74 5.52
C PRO A 7 -26.32 -26.25 5.75
N GLU A 8 -26.96 -25.94 6.88
CA GLU A 8 -27.16 -24.55 7.33
C GLU A 8 -25.81 -23.88 7.47
N GLY A 9 -25.59 -22.86 6.68
CA GLY A 9 -24.38 -22.03 6.78
C GLY A 9 -24.31 -21.36 8.16
N PRO A 10 -23.11 -21.06 8.67
CA PRO A 10 -22.92 -20.51 10.01
C PRO A 10 -23.77 -19.25 10.21
N SER A 11 -24.49 -19.21 11.34
CA SER A 11 -25.39 -18.12 11.71
C SER A 11 -24.67 -16.75 11.64
N ARG A 12 -25.37 -15.71 11.15
CA ARG A 12 -24.83 -14.36 10.89
C ARG A 12 -23.98 -13.75 12.05
N PRO A 13 -24.27 -13.95 13.34
CA PRO A 13 -23.43 -13.46 14.44
C PRO A 13 -22.05 -14.12 14.47
N VAL A 14 -21.95 -15.45 14.30
CA VAL A 14 -20.66 -16.19 14.32
C VAL A 14 -19.73 -15.72 13.19
N ALA A 15 -20.29 -15.38 12.03
CA ALA A 15 -19.51 -14.82 10.92
C ALA A 15 -18.94 -13.41 11.22
N ARG A 16 -19.64 -12.59 12.02
CA ARG A 16 -19.15 -11.25 12.44
C ARG A 16 -17.99 -11.38 13.43
N TRP A 17 -18.10 -12.23 14.45
CA TRP A 17 -17.04 -12.45 15.45
C TRP A 17 -15.77 -13.01 14.82
N ARG A 18 -15.88 -13.94 13.88
CA ARG A 18 -14.71 -14.46 13.12
C ARG A 18 -14.05 -13.40 12.25
N ARG A 19 -14.79 -12.40 11.75
CA ARG A 19 -14.21 -11.27 11.01
C ARG A 19 -13.50 -10.30 11.94
N ALA A 20 -14.08 -9.98 13.10
CA ALA A 20 -13.45 -9.13 14.10
C ALA A 20 -12.14 -9.72 14.62
N GLY A 21 -12.11 -11.03 14.94
CA GLY A 21 -10.89 -11.71 15.37
C GLY A 21 -9.76 -11.71 14.33
N ARG A 22 -10.10 -11.67 13.03
CA ARG A 22 -9.08 -11.53 11.97
C ARG A 22 -8.46 -10.15 11.90
N LEU A 23 -9.15 -9.11 12.35
CA LEU A 23 -8.62 -7.74 12.37
C LEU A 23 -7.61 -7.53 13.50
N LEU A 24 -7.64 -8.34 14.56
CA LEU A 24 -6.63 -8.30 15.62
C LEU A 24 -5.25 -8.75 15.13
N ASN A 25 -5.18 -9.55 14.06
CA ASN A 25 -3.92 -9.91 13.43
C ASN A 25 -3.59 -8.92 12.32
N PRO A 26 -2.50 -8.12 12.43
CA PRO A 26 -2.15 -7.07 11.47
C PRO A 26 -1.89 -7.63 10.05
N VAL A 27 -1.34 -8.85 9.95
CA VAL A 27 -1.11 -9.54 8.68
C VAL A 27 -2.43 -9.94 8.01
N ALA A 28 -3.38 -10.45 8.80
CA ALA A 28 -4.71 -10.80 8.27
C ALA A 28 -5.51 -9.55 7.88
N ALA A 29 -5.41 -8.46 8.67
CA ALA A 29 -5.98 -7.15 8.35
C ALA A 29 -5.39 -6.59 7.04
N GLY A 30 -4.06 -6.59 6.90
CA GLY A 30 -3.36 -6.17 5.68
C GLY A 30 -3.81 -6.98 4.45
N ARG A 31 -3.93 -8.30 4.57
CA ARG A 31 -4.47 -9.15 3.48
C ARG A 31 -5.90 -8.80 3.11
N GLN A 32 -6.77 -8.57 4.10
CA GLN A 32 -8.17 -8.24 3.86
C GLN A 32 -8.32 -6.88 3.19
N VAL A 33 -7.52 -5.90 3.62
CA VAL A 33 -7.56 -4.51 3.13
C VAL A 33 -6.88 -4.38 1.77
N CYS A 34 -5.68 -4.93 1.59
CA CYS A 34 -4.84 -4.67 0.42
C CYS A 34 -4.94 -5.72 -0.70
N ARG A 35 -5.49 -6.92 -0.44
CA ARG A 35 -5.59 -7.96 -1.46
C ARG A 35 -6.83 -7.78 -2.34
N PRO A 36 -6.69 -7.89 -3.68
CA PRO A 36 -7.82 -7.80 -4.60
C PRO A 36 -8.88 -8.87 -4.33
N SER A 37 -10.14 -8.50 -4.48
CA SER A 37 -11.29 -9.39 -4.18
C SER A 37 -12.05 -9.88 -5.42
N ARG A 38 -11.66 -9.46 -6.65
CA ARG A 38 -12.32 -9.89 -7.89
C ARG A 38 -11.95 -11.32 -8.28
N PRO A 39 -12.95 -12.23 -8.45
CA PRO A 39 -12.70 -13.59 -8.94
C PRO A 39 -12.31 -13.61 -10.43
N ASP A 40 -12.83 -12.67 -11.24
CA ASP A 40 -12.66 -12.63 -12.71
C ASP A 40 -11.32 -12.04 -13.16
N ARG A 41 -10.35 -11.88 -12.26
CA ARG A 41 -9.05 -11.33 -12.59
C ARG A 41 -8.27 -12.28 -13.49
N VAL A 42 -7.75 -11.76 -14.59
CA VAL A 42 -6.81 -12.49 -15.44
C VAL A 42 -5.51 -12.72 -14.66
N HIS A 43 -5.19 -13.99 -14.37
CA HIS A 43 -3.94 -14.39 -13.73
C HIS A 43 -2.98 -14.92 -14.80
N ASP A 44 -2.04 -14.07 -15.21
CA ASP A 44 -0.97 -14.50 -16.12
C ASP A 44 0.30 -14.83 -15.29
N PRO A 45 0.68 -16.13 -15.18
CA PRO A 45 1.84 -16.53 -14.38
C PRO A 45 3.15 -15.98 -14.92
N VAL A 46 3.23 -15.69 -16.22
CA VAL A 46 4.43 -15.14 -16.86
C VAL A 46 4.62 -13.69 -16.44
N VAL A 47 3.55 -12.89 -16.47
CA VAL A 47 3.58 -11.48 -16.00
C VAL A 47 4.03 -11.44 -14.54
N ARG A 48 3.44 -12.29 -13.69
CA ARG A 48 3.81 -12.36 -12.28
C ARG A 48 5.29 -12.73 -12.05
N ARG A 49 5.82 -13.69 -12.81
CA ARG A 49 7.24 -14.07 -12.71
C ARG A 49 8.17 -12.93 -13.11
N ILE A 50 7.86 -12.22 -14.20
CA ILE A 50 8.65 -11.07 -14.66
C ILE A 50 8.59 -9.93 -13.65
N GLN A 51 7.42 -9.61 -13.09
CA GLN A 51 7.27 -8.60 -12.05
C GLN A 51 8.06 -8.96 -10.78
N LEU A 52 8.01 -10.25 -10.35
CA LEU A 52 8.77 -10.72 -9.21
C LEU A 52 10.28 -10.65 -9.46
N LEU A 53 10.75 -11.15 -10.62
CA LEU A 53 12.18 -11.09 -11.00
C LEU A 53 12.69 -9.65 -10.98
N ARG A 54 11.94 -8.72 -11.60
CA ARG A 54 12.28 -7.29 -11.60
C ARG A 54 12.35 -6.72 -10.19
N MET A 55 11.40 -7.08 -9.30
CA MET A 55 11.39 -6.63 -7.91
C MET A 55 12.64 -7.13 -7.16
N VAL A 56 13.00 -8.39 -7.33
CA VAL A 56 14.19 -8.98 -6.69
C VAL A 56 15.48 -8.32 -7.20
N VAL A 57 15.61 -8.15 -8.53
CA VAL A 57 16.76 -7.49 -9.13
C VAL A 57 16.88 -6.03 -8.69
N GLY A 58 15.75 -5.29 -8.68
CA GLY A 58 15.72 -3.91 -8.22
C GLY A 58 16.09 -3.78 -6.74
N PHE A 59 15.56 -4.66 -5.90
CA PHE A 59 15.90 -4.68 -4.48
C PHE A 59 17.39 -5.00 -4.25
N ALA A 60 17.93 -6.02 -4.95
CA ALA A 60 19.33 -6.36 -4.87
C ALA A 60 20.24 -5.21 -5.33
N ALA A 61 19.87 -4.49 -6.40
CA ALA A 61 20.61 -3.32 -6.88
C ALA A 61 20.61 -2.18 -5.84
N ILE A 62 19.47 -1.89 -5.21
CA ILE A 62 19.38 -0.88 -4.15
C ILE A 62 20.25 -1.26 -2.95
N VAL A 63 20.14 -2.52 -2.48
CA VAL A 63 20.97 -3.00 -1.37
C VAL A 63 22.46 -2.89 -1.72
N TRP A 64 22.83 -3.29 -2.92
CA TRP A 64 24.22 -3.16 -3.39
C TRP A 64 24.70 -1.71 -3.38
N ILE A 65 23.94 -0.77 -3.91
CA ILE A 65 24.27 0.67 -3.90
C ILE A 65 24.44 1.17 -2.46
N LEU A 66 23.53 0.85 -1.56
CA LEU A 66 23.56 1.28 -0.16
C LEU A 66 24.84 0.77 0.56
N VAL A 67 25.21 -0.49 0.29
CA VAL A 67 26.39 -1.11 0.90
C VAL A 67 27.68 -0.60 0.26
N ALA A 68 27.75 -0.60 -1.07
CA ALA A 68 28.97 -0.23 -1.81
C ALA A 68 29.39 1.22 -1.58
N TYR A 69 28.42 2.13 -1.45
CA TYR A 69 28.68 3.56 -1.22
C TYR A 69 28.50 3.98 0.23
N ARG A 70 28.39 3.03 1.18
CA ARG A 70 28.25 3.29 2.63
C ARG A 70 27.17 4.32 2.98
N LEU A 71 26.09 4.37 2.19
CA LEU A 71 24.98 5.30 2.40
C LEU A 71 24.10 4.93 3.61
N ALA A 72 24.39 3.80 4.26
CA ALA A 72 23.67 3.25 5.41
C ALA A 72 24.61 3.07 6.62
N SER A 73 25.28 4.16 7.05
CA SER A 73 26.24 4.09 8.15
C SER A 73 25.58 4.05 9.55
N ASP A 74 24.32 4.48 9.67
CA ASP A 74 23.58 4.52 10.93
C ASP A 74 22.25 3.76 10.81
N PRO A 75 22.02 2.66 11.58
CA PRO A 75 20.78 1.87 11.52
C PRO A 75 19.51 2.68 11.89
N ALA A 76 19.61 3.62 12.85
CA ALA A 76 18.47 4.44 13.27
C ALA A 76 18.09 5.44 12.16
N ALA A 77 19.10 6.09 11.56
CA ALA A 77 18.88 6.96 10.41
C ALA A 77 18.34 6.21 9.18
N VAL A 78 18.74 4.95 8.99
CA VAL A 78 18.15 4.10 7.93
C VAL A 78 16.69 3.80 8.21
N ALA A 79 16.33 3.47 9.46
CA ALA A 79 14.95 3.16 9.83
C ALA A 79 14.03 4.38 9.65
N SER A 80 14.45 5.58 10.09
CA SER A 80 13.67 6.81 9.91
C SER A 80 13.47 7.14 8.42
N ARG A 81 14.54 7.09 7.62
CA ARG A 81 14.43 7.30 6.16
C ARG A 81 13.50 6.29 5.46
N ARG A 82 13.45 5.04 5.94
CA ARG A 82 12.51 4.04 5.40
C ARG A 82 11.09 4.35 5.76
N PHE A 83 10.85 4.87 6.95
CA PHE A 83 9.52 5.34 7.33
C PHE A 83 9.09 6.53 6.47
N ASP A 84 9.96 7.53 6.29
CA ASP A 84 9.70 8.69 5.44
C ASP A 84 9.39 8.26 3.99
N GLN A 85 10.17 7.33 3.43
CA GLN A 85 9.90 6.77 2.10
C GLN A 85 8.52 6.09 1.98
N VAL A 86 8.09 5.38 3.03
CA VAL A 86 6.75 4.76 3.05
C VAL A 86 5.67 5.85 3.14
N ALA A 87 5.89 6.88 3.96
CA ALA A 87 4.97 8.00 4.09
C ALA A 87 4.85 8.76 2.76
N ASP A 88 5.96 9.07 2.10
CA ASP A 88 6.00 9.72 0.79
C ASP A 88 5.27 8.89 -0.27
N LEU A 89 5.50 7.58 -0.32
CA LEU A 89 4.78 6.70 -1.25
C LEU A 89 3.27 6.68 -1.00
N VAL A 90 2.84 6.68 0.26
CA VAL A 90 1.42 6.73 0.61
C VAL A 90 0.84 8.09 0.23
N ALA A 91 1.55 9.19 0.50
CA ALA A 91 1.13 10.55 0.12
C ALA A 91 1.03 10.70 -1.40
N LEU A 92 2.06 10.27 -2.13
CA LEU A 92 2.09 10.30 -3.59
C LEU A 92 0.93 9.51 -4.20
N LEU A 93 0.67 8.33 -3.64
CA LEU A 93 -0.45 7.50 -4.06
C LEU A 93 -1.80 8.13 -3.70
N ALA A 94 -1.91 8.84 -2.57
CA ALA A 94 -3.12 9.54 -2.17
C ALA A 94 -3.54 10.59 -3.22
N VAL A 95 -2.59 11.12 -3.98
CA VAL A 95 -2.84 12.05 -5.10
C VAL A 95 -3.02 11.30 -6.42
N THR A 96 -2.07 10.43 -6.77
CA THR A 96 -2.04 9.74 -8.07
C THR A 96 -3.23 8.80 -8.27
N PHE A 97 -3.66 8.11 -7.20
CA PHE A 97 -4.80 7.19 -7.29
C PHE A 97 -6.12 7.90 -7.63
N PRO A 98 -6.58 8.93 -6.89
CA PRO A 98 -7.82 9.63 -7.24
C PRO A 98 -7.75 10.28 -8.62
N VAL A 99 -6.62 10.88 -8.99
CA VAL A 99 -6.43 11.52 -10.29
C VAL A 99 -6.56 10.49 -11.42
N THR A 100 -5.82 9.38 -11.34
CA THR A 100 -5.84 8.35 -12.39
C THR A 100 -7.20 7.65 -12.49
N VAL A 101 -7.78 7.26 -11.34
CA VAL A 101 -9.10 6.62 -11.31
C VAL A 101 -10.19 7.61 -11.71
N GLY A 102 -10.11 8.86 -11.26
CA GLY A 102 -11.04 9.93 -11.64
C GLY A 102 -11.01 10.19 -13.14
N ALA A 103 -9.83 10.35 -13.72
CA ALA A 103 -9.65 10.52 -15.18
C ALA A 103 -10.23 9.31 -15.94
N PHE A 104 -9.99 8.08 -15.46
CA PHE A 104 -10.55 6.88 -16.08
C PHE A 104 -12.08 6.83 -15.99
N VAL A 105 -12.67 7.20 -14.84
CA VAL A 105 -14.12 7.23 -14.65
C VAL A 105 -14.76 8.31 -15.53
N VAL A 106 -14.17 9.51 -15.58
CA VAL A 106 -14.66 10.62 -16.45
C VAL A 106 -14.61 10.24 -17.92
N ALA A 107 -13.52 9.60 -18.36
CA ALA A 107 -13.35 9.13 -19.75
C ALA A 107 -14.29 7.97 -20.12
N SER A 108 -14.86 7.27 -19.14
CA SER A 108 -15.78 6.15 -19.35
C SER A 108 -17.20 6.61 -19.73
N ARG A 109 -17.96 5.75 -20.44
CA ARG A 109 -19.36 6.04 -20.76
C ARG A 109 -20.23 6.19 -19.49
N PRO A 110 -21.27 7.03 -19.49
CA PRO A 110 -22.08 7.37 -18.31
C PRO A 110 -22.63 6.15 -17.55
N HIS A 111 -23.06 5.09 -18.26
CA HIS A 111 -23.58 3.87 -17.63
C HIS A 111 -22.52 3.07 -16.86
N LEU A 112 -21.23 3.18 -17.22
CA LEU A 112 -20.11 2.50 -16.53
C LEU A 112 -19.55 3.30 -15.35
N ARG A 113 -19.76 4.62 -15.30
CA ARG A 113 -19.21 5.49 -14.26
C ARG A 113 -19.60 5.07 -12.86
N ARG A 114 -20.90 4.79 -12.64
CA ARG A 114 -21.40 4.33 -11.32
C ARG A 114 -20.77 3.00 -10.90
N LEU A 115 -20.57 2.08 -11.85
CA LEU A 115 -19.93 0.80 -11.60
C LEU A 115 -18.46 0.98 -11.15
N TYR A 116 -17.69 1.80 -11.90
CA TYR A 116 -16.29 2.07 -11.58
C TYR A 116 -16.13 2.85 -10.28
N LEU A 117 -16.99 3.82 -9.98
CA LEU A 117 -17.02 4.53 -8.70
C LEU A 117 -17.25 3.58 -7.53
N ARG A 118 -18.24 2.68 -7.62
CA ARG A 118 -18.46 1.67 -6.56
C ARG A 118 -17.29 0.73 -6.39
N ARG A 119 -16.60 0.39 -7.46
CA ARG A 119 -15.42 -0.48 -7.42
C ARG A 119 -14.20 0.23 -6.86
N SER A 120 -14.07 1.55 -7.04
CA SER A 120 -12.98 2.35 -6.50
C SER A 120 -13.05 2.56 -4.97
N LEU A 121 -14.22 2.34 -4.34
CA LEU A 121 -14.35 2.44 -2.88
C LEU A 121 -13.45 1.46 -2.12
N LYS A 122 -13.20 0.27 -2.67
CA LYS A 122 -12.33 -0.73 -2.02
C LYS A 122 -10.86 -0.32 -2.02
N PRO A 123 -10.25 0.04 -3.17
CA PRO A 123 -8.89 0.57 -3.18
C PRO A 123 -8.75 1.89 -2.41
N LEU A 124 -9.78 2.75 -2.43
CA LEU A 124 -9.81 3.97 -1.61
C LEU A 124 -9.78 3.63 -0.11
N GLY A 125 -10.56 2.63 0.32
CA GLY A 125 -10.53 2.14 1.70
C GLY A 125 -9.16 1.60 2.11
N ALA A 126 -8.45 0.92 1.20
CA ALA A 126 -7.08 0.47 1.45
C ALA A 126 -6.11 1.65 1.60
N LEU A 127 -6.24 2.66 0.75
CA LEU A 127 -5.44 3.88 0.81
C LEU A 127 -5.68 4.65 2.12
N LEU A 128 -6.94 4.82 2.52
CA LEU A 128 -7.31 5.48 3.78
C LEU A 128 -6.79 4.71 5.00
N ALA A 129 -6.82 3.38 4.98
CA ALA A 129 -6.29 2.56 6.06
C ALA A 129 -4.76 2.69 6.20
N LEU A 130 -4.03 2.72 5.08
CA LEU A 130 -2.58 2.94 5.08
C LEU A 130 -2.23 4.38 5.46
N GLY A 131 -2.95 5.36 4.92
CA GLY A 131 -2.79 6.77 5.29
C GLY A 131 -3.06 7.01 6.78
N GLY A 132 -4.09 6.40 7.34
CA GLY A 132 -4.38 6.43 8.77
C GLY A 132 -3.27 5.80 9.62
N ALA A 133 -2.67 4.70 9.14
CA ALA A 133 -1.53 4.09 9.82
C ALA A 133 -0.28 4.99 9.80
N VAL A 134 0.00 5.65 8.67
CA VAL A 134 1.08 6.65 8.58
C VAL A 134 0.81 7.84 9.51
N ALA A 135 -0.41 8.38 9.48
CA ALA A 135 -0.81 9.49 10.35
C ALA A 135 -0.67 9.14 11.84
N TYR A 136 -1.07 7.92 12.23
CA TYR A 136 -0.88 7.43 13.60
C TYR A 136 0.60 7.43 14.01
N VAL A 137 1.50 6.89 13.17
CA VAL A 137 2.94 6.87 13.47
C VAL A 137 3.52 8.28 13.50
N ALA A 138 3.07 9.19 12.63
CA ALA A 138 3.48 10.59 12.65
C ALA A 138 3.03 11.30 13.95
N LEU A 139 1.79 11.07 14.42
CA LEU A 139 1.28 11.60 15.68
C LEU A 139 2.05 11.03 16.88
N LEU A 140 2.44 9.76 16.83
CA LEU A 140 3.27 9.16 17.87
C LEU A 140 4.68 9.79 17.89
N ALA A 141 5.29 9.96 16.72
CA ALA A 141 6.62 10.56 16.57
C ALA A 141 6.66 12.05 16.97
N SER A 142 5.54 12.76 16.80
CA SER A 142 5.43 14.17 17.24
C SER A 142 5.21 14.35 18.76
N GLY A 143 5.08 13.26 19.52
CA GLY A 143 4.75 13.31 20.95
C GLY A 143 3.27 13.57 21.25
N ALA A 144 2.45 13.88 20.26
CA ALA A 144 1.05 14.23 20.46
C ALA A 144 0.21 13.15 21.19
N LEU A 145 0.66 11.90 21.14
CA LEU A 145 0.03 10.78 21.83
C LEU A 145 0.70 10.45 23.18
N THR A 146 1.88 10.99 23.48
CA THR A 146 2.64 10.65 24.69
C THR A 146 2.81 11.84 25.63
N GLU A 147 2.77 13.08 25.10
CA GLU A 147 3.09 14.32 25.85
C GLU A 147 1.94 15.35 25.79
N GLY A 148 0.86 15.09 25.09
CA GLY A 148 -0.21 16.06 24.88
C GLY A 148 -1.10 16.27 26.10
N GLU A 149 -1.61 17.51 26.29
CA GLU A 149 -2.62 17.90 27.29
C GLU A 149 -3.91 17.04 27.24
N PHE A 150 -4.10 16.29 26.18
CA PHE A 150 -5.25 15.41 26.00
C PHE A 150 -5.34 14.29 27.05
N TRP A 151 -4.23 14.00 27.73
CA TRP A 151 -4.09 12.96 28.77
C TRP A 151 -3.41 13.52 30.03
N SER A 152 -3.53 14.82 30.32
CA SER A 152 -3.25 15.32 31.63
C SER A 152 -4.21 14.67 32.60
N VAL A 153 -3.74 13.58 33.22
CA VAL A 153 -4.47 12.96 34.34
C VAL A 153 -4.58 14.03 35.42
N PRO A 154 -5.81 14.41 35.84
CA PRO A 154 -5.93 15.38 36.89
C PRO A 154 -5.40 14.83 38.18
N ASP A 155 -4.52 15.59 38.79
CA ASP A 155 -4.19 15.58 40.20
C ASP A 155 -3.24 14.49 40.75
N ARG A 156 -2.04 14.97 41.10
CA ARG A 156 -0.95 14.26 41.73
C ARG A 156 -1.21 13.85 43.18
N ASP A 157 -2.39 14.11 43.72
CA ASP A 157 -2.68 13.96 45.15
C ASP A 157 -3.21 12.58 45.58
N ARG A 158 -3.26 11.61 44.66
CA ARG A 158 -3.61 10.22 44.97
C ARG A 158 -2.52 9.25 44.47
N PRO A 159 -1.50 8.96 45.27
CA PRO A 159 -0.50 7.94 44.93
C PRO A 159 -1.15 6.56 44.85
N GLY A 160 -0.96 5.87 43.72
CA GLY A 160 -1.29 4.45 43.51
C GLY A 160 -2.30 4.12 42.41
N ALA A 161 -3.34 4.93 42.18
CA ALA A 161 -4.32 4.66 41.11
C ALA A 161 -3.85 5.20 39.74
N ASP A 162 -3.04 6.23 39.76
CA ASP A 162 -2.56 6.91 38.55
C ASP A 162 -1.43 6.15 37.86
N ASP A 163 -0.60 5.43 38.63
CA ASP A 163 0.50 4.62 38.10
C ASP A 163 -0.01 3.43 37.29
N ASP A 164 -1.05 2.75 37.77
CA ASP A 164 -1.64 1.57 37.11
C ASP A 164 -2.35 1.96 35.81
N LEU A 165 -3.08 3.10 35.80
CA LEU A 165 -3.74 3.63 34.59
C LEU A 165 -2.72 4.10 33.55
N THR A 166 -1.66 4.76 34.00
CA THR A 166 -0.57 5.22 33.14
C THR A 166 0.17 4.03 32.53
N LEU A 167 0.47 3.00 33.32
CA LEU A 167 1.07 1.77 32.84
C LEU A 167 0.18 1.06 31.83
N ALA A 168 -1.12 0.90 32.13
CA ALA A 168 -2.09 0.28 31.24
C ALA A 168 -2.19 1.04 29.90
N TYR A 169 -2.21 2.38 29.94
CA TYR A 169 -2.19 3.21 28.75
C TYR A 169 -0.95 2.96 27.88
N HIS A 170 0.26 2.98 28.48
CA HIS A 170 1.51 2.75 27.75
C HIS A 170 1.58 1.34 27.17
N LEU A 171 1.06 0.33 27.86
CA LEU A 171 0.99 -1.04 27.35
C LEU A 171 0.05 -1.14 26.15
N VAL A 172 -1.14 -0.53 26.23
CA VAL A 172 -2.10 -0.50 25.12
C VAL A 172 -1.52 0.28 23.94
N LEU A 173 -0.93 1.46 24.18
CA LEU A 173 -0.31 2.28 23.13
C LEU A 173 0.81 1.51 22.43
N SER A 174 1.68 0.82 23.19
CA SER A 174 2.76 -0.01 22.66
C SER A 174 2.22 -1.17 21.80
N ALA A 175 1.19 -1.87 22.30
CA ALA A 175 0.56 -2.97 21.56
C ALA A 175 -0.09 -2.48 20.25
N VAL A 176 -0.79 -1.35 20.27
CA VAL A 176 -1.37 -0.71 19.09
C VAL A 176 -0.28 -0.27 18.13
N THR A 177 0.81 0.32 18.62
CA THR A 177 1.95 0.76 17.80
C THR A 177 2.59 -0.41 17.07
N VAL A 178 2.89 -1.51 17.76
CA VAL A 178 3.43 -2.73 17.13
C VAL A 178 2.46 -3.25 16.05
N TRP A 179 1.16 -3.29 16.36
CA TRP A 179 0.14 -3.70 15.42
C TRP A 179 0.12 -2.80 14.17
N VAL A 180 0.13 -1.48 14.35
CA VAL A 180 0.09 -0.48 13.26
C VAL A 180 1.35 -0.56 12.41
N VAL A 181 2.54 -0.68 13.03
CA VAL A 181 3.82 -0.80 12.31
C VAL A 181 3.84 -2.06 11.46
N VAL A 182 3.46 -3.23 12.00
CA VAL A 182 3.38 -4.48 11.24
C VAL A 182 2.34 -4.37 10.11
N PHE A 183 1.17 -3.79 10.40
CA PHE A 183 0.13 -3.55 9.39
C PHE A 183 0.64 -2.63 8.27
N LEU A 184 1.33 -1.54 8.61
CA LEU A 184 1.86 -0.56 7.67
C LEU A 184 2.86 -1.19 6.71
N PHE A 185 3.90 -1.85 7.23
CA PHE A 185 4.93 -2.46 6.38
C PHE A 185 4.38 -3.61 5.54
N TYR A 186 3.62 -4.51 6.16
CA TYR A 186 3.04 -5.64 5.45
C TYR A 186 1.96 -5.20 4.45
N GLY A 187 1.09 -4.28 4.86
CA GLY A 187 0.03 -3.70 4.03
C GLY A 187 0.60 -2.93 2.85
N THR A 188 1.63 -2.11 3.06
CA THR A 188 2.32 -1.39 1.98
C THR A 188 2.97 -2.36 0.98
N GLY A 189 3.65 -3.40 1.46
CA GLY A 189 4.20 -4.45 0.59
C GLY A 189 3.13 -5.12 -0.28
N LEU A 190 1.98 -5.48 0.32
CA LEU A 190 0.85 -6.03 -0.43
C LEU A 190 0.21 -4.99 -1.37
N ALA A 191 0.05 -3.76 -0.90
CA ALA A 191 -0.52 -2.68 -1.70
C ALA A 191 0.33 -2.43 -2.95
N LEU A 192 1.65 -2.37 -2.82
CA LEU A 192 2.57 -2.26 -3.95
C LEU A 192 2.52 -3.49 -4.86
N ALA A 193 2.53 -4.71 -4.29
CA ALA A 193 2.46 -5.95 -5.07
C ALA A 193 1.17 -6.08 -5.89
N TYR A 194 0.07 -5.54 -5.38
CA TYR A 194 -1.25 -5.57 -6.03
C TYR A 194 -1.67 -4.22 -6.62
N MET A 195 -0.75 -3.25 -6.70
CA MET A 195 -1.04 -1.87 -7.14
C MET A 195 -2.34 -1.34 -6.53
N PHE A 196 -2.40 -1.37 -5.17
CA PHE A 196 -3.50 -0.83 -4.38
C PHE A 196 -4.89 -1.32 -4.79
N ARG A 197 -5.01 -2.60 -5.18
CA ARG A 197 -6.29 -3.19 -5.61
C ARG A 197 -6.91 -2.49 -6.84
N THR A 198 -6.15 -1.70 -7.58
CA THR A 198 -6.67 -0.97 -8.75
C THR A 198 -7.19 -1.90 -9.84
N ALA A 199 -6.72 -3.15 -9.85
CA ALA A 199 -7.29 -4.22 -10.65
C ALA A 199 -8.77 -4.54 -10.31
N ASP A 200 -9.26 -4.17 -9.11
CA ASP A 200 -10.68 -4.28 -8.76
C ASP A 200 -11.54 -3.28 -9.56
N VAL A 201 -10.98 -2.14 -9.97
CA VAL A 201 -11.64 -1.17 -10.85
C VAL A 201 -11.56 -1.65 -12.30
N HIS A 202 -10.35 -1.78 -12.82
CA HIS A 202 -10.10 -2.30 -14.18
C HIS A 202 -8.67 -2.86 -14.32
N GLU A 203 -8.50 -3.91 -15.14
CA GLU A 203 -7.23 -4.63 -15.30
C GLU A 203 -6.10 -3.80 -15.96
N ILE A 204 -6.43 -2.69 -16.63
CA ILE A 204 -5.46 -1.78 -17.26
C ILE A 204 -4.93 -0.73 -16.28
N LEU A 205 -5.62 -0.47 -15.17
CA LEU A 205 -5.22 0.58 -14.21
C LEU A 205 -3.91 0.27 -13.48
N PRO A 206 -3.63 -0.97 -13.01
CA PRO A 206 -2.38 -1.27 -12.33
C PRO A 206 -1.12 -0.86 -13.12
N PRO A 207 -0.94 -1.25 -14.40
CA PRO A 207 0.24 -0.84 -15.17
C PRO A 207 0.31 0.68 -15.38
N VAL A 208 -0.82 1.37 -15.55
CA VAL A 208 -0.84 2.83 -15.74
C VAL A 208 -0.41 3.55 -14.46
N ILE A 209 -0.97 3.15 -13.32
CA ILE A 209 -0.59 3.73 -12.01
C ILE A 209 0.87 3.41 -11.67
N ALA A 210 1.35 2.20 -11.99
CA ALA A 210 2.75 1.85 -11.80
C ALA A 210 3.69 2.78 -12.56
N ILE A 211 3.39 3.08 -13.82
CA ILE A 211 4.18 4.04 -14.62
C ILE A 211 4.12 5.42 -13.95
N ALA A 212 2.92 5.94 -13.65
CA ALA A 212 2.77 7.27 -13.06
C ALA A 212 3.59 7.40 -11.76
N LEU A 213 3.36 6.49 -10.78
CA LEU A 213 4.05 6.53 -9.48
C LEU A 213 5.57 6.46 -9.60
N THR A 214 6.10 5.64 -10.52
CA THR A 214 7.55 5.52 -10.64
C THR A 214 8.19 6.70 -11.32
N TRP A 215 7.52 7.36 -12.25
CA TRP A 215 8.00 8.61 -12.83
C TRP A 215 7.88 9.77 -11.86
N GLU A 216 6.80 9.86 -11.08
CA GLU A 216 6.66 10.84 -10.00
C GLU A 216 7.78 10.69 -8.96
N ASN A 217 8.08 9.44 -8.54
CA ASN A 217 9.20 9.18 -7.63
C ASN A 217 10.57 9.56 -8.26
N ALA A 218 10.77 9.31 -9.55
CA ALA A 218 12.01 9.72 -10.22
C ALA A 218 12.18 11.25 -10.26
N VAL A 219 11.09 12.00 -10.45
CA VAL A 219 11.11 13.46 -10.36
C VAL A 219 11.46 13.91 -8.95
N GLN A 220 10.89 13.28 -7.93
CA GLN A 220 11.23 13.54 -6.53
C GLN A 220 12.72 13.24 -6.25
N ASP A 221 13.25 12.11 -6.73
CA ASP A 221 14.67 11.74 -6.60
C ASP A 221 15.59 12.75 -7.29
N LEU A 222 15.18 13.37 -8.39
CA LEU A 222 15.94 14.45 -9.04
C LEU A 222 16.02 15.70 -8.17
N VAL A 223 14.94 16.03 -7.45
CA VAL A 223 14.91 17.21 -6.56
C VAL A 223 15.65 16.95 -5.26
N THR A 224 15.45 15.80 -4.64
CA THR A 224 16.03 15.46 -3.33
C THR A 224 17.47 14.94 -3.41
N ASN A 225 17.88 14.46 -4.58
CA ASN A 225 19.21 13.89 -4.87
C ASN A 225 19.71 12.88 -3.82
N PRO A 226 18.96 11.81 -3.54
CA PRO A 226 19.26 10.84 -2.47
C PRO A 226 20.57 10.08 -2.69
N TYR A 227 21.13 10.14 -3.91
CA TYR A 227 22.35 9.46 -4.32
C TYR A 227 23.53 10.42 -4.53
N ALA A 228 23.56 11.55 -3.84
CA ALA A 228 24.56 12.61 -4.03
C ALA A 228 26.03 12.12 -3.89
N GLY A 229 26.28 11.10 -3.04
CA GLY A 229 27.60 10.49 -2.84
C GLY A 229 28.03 9.48 -3.92
N ALA A 230 27.17 9.13 -4.90
CA ALA A 230 27.47 8.15 -5.92
C ALA A 230 27.94 8.81 -7.23
N PRO A 231 28.75 8.09 -8.08
CA PRO A 231 29.11 8.56 -9.43
C PRO A 231 27.89 8.88 -10.29
N ALA A 232 28.03 9.83 -11.24
CA ALA A 232 26.90 10.31 -12.06
C ALA A 232 26.18 9.16 -12.82
N ALA A 233 26.91 8.18 -13.35
CA ALA A 233 26.31 7.02 -14.02
C ALA A 233 25.45 6.16 -13.07
N VAL A 234 25.91 5.96 -11.83
CA VAL A 234 25.18 5.21 -10.81
C VAL A 234 23.92 5.96 -10.40
N ARG A 235 24.03 7.29 -10.19
CA ARG A 235 22.87 8.14 -9.91
C ARG A 235 21.82 8.05 -11.02
N PHE A 236 22.25 8.17 -12.27
CA PHE A 236 21.36 8.05 -13.43
C PHE A 236 20.63 6.70 -13.45
N VAL A 237 21.36 5.58 -13.29
CA VAL A 237 20.76 4.25 -13.27
C VAL A 237 19.86 4.07 -12.05
N ALA A 238 20.22 4.56 -10.88
CA ALA A 238 19.40 4.48 -9.66
C ALA A 238 18.07 5.24 -9.82
N THR A 239 18.11 6.46 -10.39
CA THR A 239 16.91 7.30 -10.59
C THR A 239 16.02 6.80 -11.72
N PHE A 240 16.58 6.46 -12.88
CA PHE A 240 15.81 6.16 -14.09
C PHE A 240 15.63 4.67 -14.39
N GLY A 241 16.49 3.80 -13.85
CA GLY A 241 16.41 2.36 -14.11
C GLY A 241 15.08 1.74 -13.67
N GLY A 242 14.56 2.16 -12.52
CA GLY A 242 13.24 1.78 -12.02
C GLY A 242 12.11 2.17 -12.96
N PRO A 243 11.90 3.46 -13.23
CA PRO A 243 10.86 3.97 -14.13
C PRO A 243 10.91 3.36 -15.53
N LEU A 244 12.09 3.26 -16.14
CA LEU A 244 12.26 2.68 -17.47
C LEU A 244 11.87 1.20 -17.49
N SER A 245 12.35 0.42 -16.50
CA SER A 245 12.02 -1.01 -16.40
C SER A 245 10.53 -1.25 -16.15
N ILE A 246 9.90 -0.44 -15.29
CA ILE A 246 8.46 -0.53 -15.02
C ILE A 246 7.66 -0.15 -16.25
N THR A 247 8.04 0.91 -16.95
CA THR A 247 7.38 1.32 -18.19
C THR A 247 7.44 0.22 -19.25
N ALA A 248 8.62 -0.38 -19.45
CA ALA A 248 8.80 -1.47 -20.41
C ALA A 248 7.92 -2.68 -20.08
N VAL A 249 7.92 -3.14 -18.81
CA VAL A 249 7.09 -4.27 -18.35
C VAL A 249 5.60 -3.93 -18.44
N SER A 250 5.18 -2.74 -18.05
CA SER A 250 3.77 -2.31 -18.09
C SER A 250 3.23 -2.18 -19.51
N VAL A 251 4.05 -1.67 -20.45
CA VAL A 251 3.68 -1.63 -21.87
C VAL A 251 3.58 -3.03 -22.44
N TRP A 252 4.53 -3.92 -22.12
CA TRP A 252 4.48 -5.31 -22.54
C TRP A 252 3.25 -6.05 -21.94
N GLU A 253 2.94 -5.87 -20.66
CA GLU A 253 1.75 -6.41 -19.99
C GLU A 253 0.47 -5.93 -20.67
N THR A 254 0.36 -4.63 -20.95
CA THR A 254 -0.79 -4.04 -21.61
C THR A 254 -0.96 -4.59 -23.05
N ARG A 255 0.13 -4.76 -23.80
CA ARG A 255 0.10 -5.41 -25.13
C ARG A 255 -0.36 -6.85 -25.01
N ARG A 256 0.13 -7.60 -24.04
CA ARG A 256 -0.25 -9.01 -23.79
C ARG A 256 -1.72 -9.15 -23.38
N LEU A 257 -2.24 -8.26 -22.52
CA LEU A 257 -3.66 -8.20 -22.17
C LEU A 257 -4.53 -7.95 -23.41
N ARG A 258 -4.07 -7.10 -24.34
CA ARG A 258 -4.74 -6.83 -25.60
C ARG A 258 -4.74 -8.05 -26.53
N THR A 259 -3.58 -8.67 -26.75
CA THR A 259 -3.41 -9.73 -27.74
C THR A 259 -3.97 -11.08 -27.27
N ARG A 260 -3.80 -11.45 -26.00
CA ARG A 260 -4.23 -12.77 -25.50
C ARG A 260 -5.61 -12.77 -24.87
N HIS A 261 -6.04 -11.66 -24.28
CA HIS A 261 -7.29 -11.59 -23.51
C HIS A 261 -8.31 -10.63 -24.11
N GLY A 262 -7.98 -9.97 -25.23
CA GLY A 262 -8.89 -9.04 -25.92
C GLY A 262 -9.29 -7.82 -25.09
N ARG A 263 -8.55 -7.53 -24.00
CA ARG A 263 -8.81 -6.40 -23.10
C ARG A 263 -8.17 -5.15 -23.67
N THR A 264 -8.97 -4.27 -24.22
CA THR A 264 -8.51 -2.98 -24.80
C THR A 264 -9.02 -1.82 -23.96
N LEU A 265 -8.27 -0.71 -23.95
CA LEU A 265 -8.69 0.52 -23.30
C LEU A 265 -10.02 1.04 -23.87
N ARG A 266 -10.24 0.91 -25.20
CA ARG A 266 -11.51 1.30 -25.85
C ARG A 266 -12.69 0.52 -25.26
N ARG A 267 -12.59 -0.80 -25.14
CA ARG A 267 -13.63 -1.63 -24.50
C ARG A 267 -13.82 -1.28 -23.02
N ALA A 268 -12.73 -0.99 -22.29
CA ALA A 268 -12.79 -0.56 -20.90
C ALA A 268 -13.57 0.75 -20.73
N LEU A 269 -13.40 1.68 -21.65
CA LEU A 269 -14.12 2.96 -21.68
C LEU A 269 -15.53 2.83 -22.27
N GLY A 270 -15.89 1.65 -22.80
CA GLY A 270 -17.17 1.40 -23.46
C GLY A 270 -17.25 1.96 -24.90
N ARG A 271 -16.10 2.21 -25.52
CA ARG A 271 -15.96 2.78 -26.90
C ARG A 271 -15.53 1.72 -27.89
#